data_6614792806c99db841601b449fff89c0
#
_entry.id   6614792806c99db841601b449fff89c0
#
_cell.length_a   1.000
_cell.length_b   1.000
_cell.length_c   1.000
_cell.angle_alpha   90.00
_cell.angle_beta   90.00
_cell.angle_gamma   90.00
#
_symmetry.space_group_name_H-M   'P 1'
#
loop_
_entity.id
_entity.type
_entity.pdbx_description
1 polymer ?
#
loop_
_entity_poly.entity_id
_entity_poly.type
_entity_poly.pdbx_seq_one_letter_code
_entity_poly.pdbx_strand_id
1 'polypeptide(L)'
;MQWLYNYTFRTEAMFKDTGFAREVYSVLARELIARGTTHVCAFSSVHTDASLVLAEELARAGLYGFVGKISMDRNSTDELRETTEGALSEERRFIGEALSRFGGIRPIITPRFTPSCTDELMAGLGALGAEYGLRAQSHLSENFEEIAMVRSLCPDCERYYQTYE
;
A
#
# COMPACT_ATOMS: atom_id res chain seq x y z
N MET A 1 -4.58 -17.12 0.31
CA MET A 1 -5.47 -16.18 1.04
C MET A 1 -5.52 -16.43 2.53
N GLN A 2 -5.66 -17.67 3.05
CA GLN A 2 -5.73 -17.97 4.49
C GLN A 2 -4.55 -17.40 5.31
N TRP A 3 -3.34 -17.42 4.75
CA TRP A 3 -2.16 -16.87 5.42
C TRP A 3 -2.30 -15.36 5.70
N LEU A 4 -2.83 -14.58 4.75
CA LEU A 4 -3.10 -13.16 4.95
C LEU A 4 -4.02 -12.91 6.15
N TYR A 5 -5.15 -13.65 6.23
CA TYR A 5 -6.11 -13.50 7.31
C TYR A 5 -5.56 -13.96 8.68
N ASN A 6 -4.80 -15.04 8.68
CA ASN A 6 -4.33 -15.63 9.94
C ASN A 6 -3.14 -14.91 10.57
N TYR A 7 -2.28 -14.30 9.74
CA TYR A 7 -1.01 -13.73 10.20
C TYR A 7 -0.85 -12.26 9.79
N THR A 8 -0.91 -11.94 8.49
CA THR A 8 -0.54 -10.63 7.99
C THR A 8 -1.50 -9.54 8.47
N PHE A 9 -2.80 -9.73 8.29
CA PHE A 9 -3.79 -8.70 8.65
C PHE A 9 -3.79 -8.38 10.13
N ARG A 10 -3.61 -9.38 10.99
CA ARG A 10 -3.52 -9.17 12.45
C ARG A 10 -2.33 -8.30 12.82
N THR A 11 -1.17 -8.57 12.20
CA THR A 11 0.04 -7.78 12.46
C THR A 11 -0.11 -6.38 11.86
N GLU A 12 -0.68 -6.27 10.67
CA GLU A 12 -0.91 -4.99 10.00
C GLU A 12 -1.83 -4.07 10.80
N ALA A 13 -2.88 -4.61 11.44
CA ALA A 13 -3.78 -3.83 12.28
C ALA A 13 -3.06 -3.13 13.46
N MET A 14 -1.95 -3.70 13.96
CA MET A 14 -1.15 -3.09 15.04
C MET A 14 -0.50 -1.77 14.62
N PHE A 15 -0.27 -1.56 13.34
CA PHE A 15 0.31 -0.32 12.80
C PHE A 15 -0.61 0.90 12.92
N LYS A 16 -1.85 0.72 13.38
CA LYS A 16 -2.70 1.82 13.81
C LYS A 16 -2.07 2.63 14.95
N ASP A 17 -1.27 1.97 15.79
CA ASP A 17 -0.42 2.62 16.79
C ASP A 17 0.86 3.14 16.11
N THR A 18 0.99 4.45 16.00
CA THR A 18 2.16 5.11 15.38
C THR A 18 3.44 4.94 16.21
N GLY A 19 3.34 4.69 17.52
CA GLY A 19 4.49 4.35 18.36
C GLY A 19 5.06 2.99 17.96
N PHE A 20 4.20 1.97 17.86
CA PHE A 20 4.57 0.66 17.35
C PHE A 20 5.13 0.74 15.91
N ALA A 21 4.45 1.48 15.03
CA ALA A 21 4.92 1.70 13.67
C ALA A 21 6.34 2.27 13.64
N ARG A 22 6.63 3.27 14.47
CA ARG A 22 7.95 3.90 14.55
C ARG A 22 9.03 2.94 15.05
N GLU A 23 8.76 2.13 16.06
CA GLU A 23 9.69 1.10 16.52
C GLU A 23 10.06 0.14 15.39
N VAL A 24 9.07 -0.44 14.73
CA VAL A 24 9.29 -1.41 13.66
C VAL A 24 10.01 -0.78 12.47
N TYR A 25 9.54 0.37 12.00
CA TYR A 25 10.08 1.00 10.78
C TYR A 25 11.48 1.60 11.00
N SER A 26 11.81 2.04 12.22
CA SER A 26 13.18 2.48 12.51
C SER A 26 14.18 1.32 12.47
N VAL A 27 13.76 0.12 12.91
CA VAL A 27 14.57 -1.09 12.80
C VAL A 27 14.71 -1.49 11.32
N LEU A 28 13.60 -1.51 10.58
CA LEU A 28 13.60 -1.83 9.16
C LEU A 28 14.54 -0.92 8.37
N ALA A 29 14.49 0.39 8.57
CA ALA A 29 15.32 1.34 7.85
C ALA A 29 16.81 1.10 8.11
N ARG A 30 17.20 0.84 9.38
CA ARG A 30 18.58 0.49 9.73
C ARG A 30 19.05 -0.82 9.11
N GLU A 31 18.21 -1.85 9.12
CA GLU A 31 18.53 -3.15 8.52
C GLU A 31 18.72 -3.04 7.00
N LEU A 32 17.88 -2.25 6.32
CA LEU A 32 18.02 -2.02 4.88
C LEU A 32 19.38 -1.38 4.55
N ILE A 33 19.75 -0.33 5.25
CA ILE A 33 21.07 0.33 5.07
C ILE A 33 22.21 -0.62 5.42
N ALA A 34 22.12 -1.34 6.54
CA ALA A 34 23.16 -2.28 6.95
C ALA A 34 23.43 -3.40 5.92
N ARG A 35 22.40 -3.72 5.09
CA ARG A 35 22.50 -4.71 3.99
C ARG A 35 22.81 -4.08 2.64
N GLY A 36 23.11 -2.79 2.58
CA GLY A 36 23.51 -2.08 1.36
C GLY A 36 22.34 -1.65 0.47
N THR A 37 21.10 -1.69 0.97
CA THR A 37 19.95 -1.16 0.24
C THR A 37 19.97 0.35 0.26
N THR A 38 19.89 0.99 -0.89
CA THR A 38 19.87 2.44 -1.04
C THR A 38 18.53 2.98 -1.57
N HIS A 39 17.79 2.15 -2.27
CA HIS A 39 16.50 2.49 -2.87
C HIS A 39 15.44 1.45 -2.51
N VAL A 40 14.22 1.91 -2.24
CA VAL A 40 13.09 1.07 -1.87
C VAL A 40 11.86 1.42 -2.70
N CYS A 41 11.00 0.43 -2.91
CA CYS A 41 9.63 0.62 -3.32
C CYS A 41 8.77 -0.20 -2.35
N ALA A 42 8.26 0.47 -1.32
CA ALA A 42 7.71 -0.20 -0.15
C ALA A 42 6.18 -0.08 -0.08
N PHE A 43 5.53 -1.22 0.19
CA PHE A 43 4.16 -1.24 0.70
C PHE A 43 4.20 -0.93 2.20
N SER A 44 3.32 -0.04 2.67
CA SER A 44 3.15 0.22 4.10
C SER A 44 1.93 -0.55 4.65
N SER A 45 1.01 0.13 5.26
CA SER A 45 -0.28 -0.39 5.74
C SER A 45 -1.43 0.49 5.24
N VAL A 46 -2.68 0.14 5.60
CA VAL A 46 -3.85 1.00 5.33
C VAL A 46 -3.84 2.29 6.16
N HIS A 47 -3.06 2.33 7.25
CA HIS A 47 -3.02 3.46 8.16
C HIS A 47 -2.11 4.56 7.62
N THR A 48 -2.70 5.70 7.27
CA THR A 48 -1.98 6.85 6.69
C THR A 48 -0.85 7.34 7.58
N ASP A 49 -1.08 7.47 8.89
CA ASP A 49 -0.07 7.98 9.81
C ASP A 49 1.11 7.01 9.94
N ALA A 50 0.86 5.69 9.93
CA ALA A 50 1.94 4.70 9.89
C ALA A 50 2.73 4.75 8.57
N SER A 51 2.05 4.99 7.46
CA SER A 51 2.70 5.13 6.15
C SER A 51 3.59 6.36 6.09
N LEU A 52 3.18 7.46 6.72
CA LEU A 52 4.00 8.66 6.90
C LEU A 52 5.20 8.39 7.82
N VAL A 53 5.02 7.61 8.90
CA VAL A 53 6.12 7.19 9.77
C VAL A 53 7.14 6.34 8.98
N LEU A 54 6.69 5.41 8.13
CA LEU A 54 7.61 4.65 7.27
C LEU A 54 8.42 5.58 6.37
N ALA A 55 7.74 6.48 5.67
CA ALA A 55 8.41 7.44 4.79
C ALA A 55 9.43 8.30 5.55
N GLU A 56 9.10 8.75 6.77
CA GLU A 56 9.99 9.52 7.63
C GLU A 56 11.22 8.72 8.04
N GLU A 57 11.07 7.47 8.52
CA GLU A 57 12.19 6.66 8.98
C GLU A 57 13.14 6.28 7.83
N LEU A 58 12.59 5.97 6.65
CA LEU A 58 13.39 5.70 5.45
C LEU A 58 14.16 6.95 5.00
N ALA A 59 13.50 8.11 4.95
CA ALA A 59 14.14 9.38 4.61
C ALA A 59 15.25 9.77 5.63
N ARG A 60 14.98 9.59 6.93
CA ARG A 60 15.95 9.85 8.01
C ARG A 60 17.18 8.96 7.90
N ALA A 61 17.00 7.71 7.47
CA ALA A 61 18.12 6.79 7.22
C ALA A 61 18.89 7.09 5.93
N GLY A 62 18.45 8.07 5.12
CA GLY A 62 19.10 8.42 3.85
C GLY A 62 18.74 7.51 2.67
N LEU A 63 17.65 6.74 2.78
CA LEU A 63 17.11 5.94 1.69
C LEU A 63 16.33 6.81 0.71
N TYR A 64 16.28 6.35 -0.53
CA TYR A 64 15.50 6.96 -1.61
C TYR A 64 14.43 5.99 -2.12
N GLY A 65 13.43 6.51 -2.81
CA GLY A 65 12.45 5.68 -3.52
C GLY A 65 11.00 6.03 -3.22
N PHE A 66 10.19 4.99 -3.03
CA PHE A 66 8.74 5.13 -2.94
C PHE A 66 8.18 4.42 -1.71
N VAL A 67 7.17 5.03 -1.12
CA VAL A 67 6.31 4.43 -0.09
C VAL A 67 4.86 4.58 -0.54
N GLY A 68 4.10 3.50 -0.46
CA GLY A 68 2.67 3.50 -0.73
C GLY A 68 1.85 3.17 0.51
N LYS A 69 0.87 4.02 0.81
CA LYS A 69 -0.23 3.64 1.69
C LYS A 69 -1.05 2.58 0.96
N ILE A 70 -1.30 1.46 1.63
CA ILE A 70 -2.17 0.42 1.06
C ILE A 70 -3.62 0.90 1.10
N SER A 71 -4.35 0.70 0.00
CA SER A 71 -5.79 0.94 -0.07
C SER A 71 -6.52 -0.37 -0.32
N MET A 72 -7.57 -0.64 0.46
CA MET A 72 -8.45 -1.81 0.28
C MET A 72 -9.81 -1.60 0.92
N ASP A 73 -10.88 -1.94 0.19
CA ASP A 73 -12.28 -1.72 0.59
C ASP A 73 -13.14 -3.00 0.56
N ARG A 74 -12.57 -4.15 0.16
CA ARG A 74 -13.24 -5.46 0.20
C ARG A 74 -12.30 -6.59 0.61
N ASN A 75 -12.86 -7.74 0.98
CA ASN A 75 -12.13 -8.99 1.24
C ASN A 75 -10.94 -8.83 2.21
N SER A 76 -11.13 -8.04 3.27
CA SER A 76 -10.19 -7.86 4.38
C SER A 76 -10.91 -7.98 5.72
N THR A 77 -10.16 -7.94 6.83
CA THR A 77 -10.75 -7.86 8.17
C THR A 77 -11.39 -6.49 8.39
N ASP A 78 -12.34 -6.41 9.33
CA ASP A 78 -13.04 -5.15 9.62
C ASP A 78 -12.09 -4.04 10.10
N GLU A 79 -10.99 -4.41 10.79
CA GLU A 79 -9.98 -3.46 11.26
C GLU A 79 -9.17 -2.80 10.14
N LEU A 80 -9.10 -3.44 8.97
CA LEU A 80 -8.30 -2.98 7.83
C LEU A 80 -9.15 -2.59 6.63
N ARG A 81 -10.46 -2.84 6.67
CA ARG A 81 -11.36 -2.51 5.56
C ARG A 81 -11.75 -1.04 5.63
N GLU A 82 -11.38 -0.30 4.63
CA GLU A 82 -11.81 1.08 4.43
C GLU A 82 -13.16 1.13 3.68
N THR A 83 -13.84 2.26 3.72
CA THR A 83 -14.83 2.59 2.69
C THR A 83 -14.09 3.14 1.47
N THR A 84 -14.64 2.99 0.28
CA THR A 84 -14.03 3.53 -0.96
C THR A 84 -13.72 5.02 -0.82
N GLU A 85 -14.70 5.82 -0.37
CA GLU A 85 -14.54 7.27 -0.13
C GLU A 85 -13.46 7.57 0.91
N GLY A 86 -13.45 6.82 2.03
CA GLY A 86 -12.44 6.96 3.09
C GLY A 86 -11.05 6.65 2.58
N ALA A 87 -10.87 5.55 1.84
CA ALA A 87 -9.59 5.17 1.25
C ALA A 87 -9.04 6.24 0.31
N LEU A 88 -9.89 6.80 -0.57
CA LEU A 88 -9.49 7.87 -1.50
C LEU A 88 -9.15 9.18 -0.78
N SER A 89 -9.91 9.53 0.27
CA SER A 89 -9.62 10.71 1.09
C SER A 89 -8.28 10.59 1.82
N GLU A 90 -8.03 9.43 2.44
CA GLU A 90 -6.80 9.15 3.17
C GLU A 90 -5.59 9.00 2.22
N GLU A 91 -5.79 8.45 1.02
CA GLU A 91 -4.74 8.41 -0.01
C GLU A 91 -4.34 9.83 -0.43
N ARG A 92 -5.32 10.72 -0.67
CA ARG A 92 -5.07 12.13 -0.99
C ARG A 92 -4.30 12.83 0.13
N ARG A 93 -4.68 12.59 1.40
CA ARG A 93 -3.96 13.12 2.58
C ARG A 93 -2.52 12.62 2.61
N PHE A 94 -2.31 11.31 2.44
CA PHE A 94 -0.98 10.70 2.40
C PHE A 94 -0.10 11.34 1.31
N ILE A 95 -0.61 11.47 0.10
CA ILE A 95 0.11 12.07 -1.04
C ILE A 95 0.54 13.50 -0.69
N GLY A 96 -0.39 14.34 -0.23
CA GLY A 96 -0.11 15.74 0.10
C GLY A 96 0.96 15.90 1.18
N GLU A 97 0.86 15.13 2.26
CA GLU A 97 1.83 15.16 3.35
C GLU A 97 3.20 14.59 2.92
N ALA A 98 3.22 13.46 2.21
CA ALA A 98 4.46 12.84 1.78
C ALA A 98 5.25 13.74 0.82
N LEU A 99 4.58 14.36 -0.14
CA LEU A 99 5.21 15.30 -1.09
C LEU A 99 5.76 16.55 -0.41
N SER A 100 5.11 17.02 0.66
CA SER A 100 5.54 18.24 1.35
C SER A 100 6.70 18.00 2.35
N ARG A 101 6.87 16.77 2.87
CA ARG A 101 7.76 16.47 4.00
C ARG A 101 9.03 15.71 3.60
N PHE A 102 9.00 14.87 2.56
CA PHE A 102 10.07 13.90 2.30
C PHE A 102 10.65 14.07 0.89
N GLY A 103 11.86 14.68 0.80
CA GLY A 103 12.47 14.94 -0.52
C GLY A 103 12.99 13.70 -1.25
N GLY A 104 13.47 12.69 -0.52
CA GLY A 104 14.06 11.46 -1.10
C GLY A 104 13.07 10.29 -1.23
N ILE A 105 12.00 10.31 -0.46
CA ILE A 105 10.92 9.30 -0.49
C ILE A 105 9.67 9.94 -1.06
N ARG A 106 9.13 9.36 -2.11
CA ARG A 106 7.93 9.84 -2.80
C ARG A 106 6.74 8.90 -2.58
N PRO A 107 5.51 9.43 -2.60
CA PRO A 107 4.33 8.57 -2.58
C PRO A 107 4.20 7.80 -3.89
N ILE A 108 3.62 6.59 -3.79
CA ILE A 108 3.24 5.75 -4.92
C ILE A 108 1.84 5.18 -4.65
N ILE A 109 0.96 5.27 -5.64
CA ILE A 109 -0.41 4.73 -5.53
C ILE A 109 -0.34 3.22 -5.31
N THR A 110 -0.99 2.73 -4.25
CA THR A 110 -0.83 1.32 -3.86
C THR A 110 -2.18 0.65 -3.56
N PRO A 111 -3.00 0.34 -4.59
CA PRO A 111 -4.04 -0.66 -4.39
C PRO A 111 -3.36 -1.97 -3.98
N ARG A 112 -3.83 -2.60 -2.90
CA ARG A 112 -3.17 -3.81 -2.40
C ARG A 112 -3.08 -4.86 -3.50
N PHE A 113 -4.21 -5.23 -4.07
CA PHE A 113 -4.35 -6.10 -5.25
C PHE A 113 -5.85 -6.20 -5.62
N THR A 114 -6.16 -6.66 -6.81
CA THR A 114 -7.54 -6.78 -7.32
C THR A 114 -8.52 -7.47 -6.36
N PRO A 115 -8.16 -8.58 -5.65
CA PRO A 115 -9.08 -9.21 -4.71
C PRO A 115 -9.57 -8.31 -3.57
N SER A 116 -8.79 -7.32 -3.14
CA SER A 116 -9.12 -6.47 -2.00
C SER A 116 -9.55 -5.03 -2.38
N CYS A 117 -9.63 -4.72 -3.67
CA CYS A 117 -10.06 -3.42 -4.16
C CYS A 117 -11.28 -3.58 -5.08
N THR A 118 -12.31 -2.76 -4.87
CA THR A 118 -13.42 -2.65 -5.82
C THR A 118 -12.97 -1.91 -7.08
N ASP A 119 -13.71 -2.05 -8.17
CA ASP A 119 -13.44 -1.32 -9.41
C ASP A 119 -13.55 0.19 -9.20
N GLU A 120 -14.48 0.62 -8.32
CA GLU A 120 -14.65 2.02 -7.94
C GLU A 120 -13.40 2.57 -7.23
N LEU A 121 -12.85 1.81 -6.25
CA LEU A 121 -11.61 2.18 -5.58
C LEU A 121 -10.44 2.22 -6.56
N MET A 122 -10.31 1.21 -7.43
CA MET A 122 -9.24 1.15 -8.43
C MET A 122 -9.27 2.34 -9.38
N ALA A 123 -10.46 2.69 -9.91
CA ALA A 123 -10.64 3.85 -10.78
C ALA A 123 -10.30 5.17 -10.05
N GLY A 124 -10.75 5.32 -8.79
CA GLY A 124 -10.43 6.49 -7.98
C GLY A 124 -8.93 6.64 -7.69
N LEU A 125 -8.24 5.55 -7.38
CA LEU A 125 -6.79 5.54 -7.18
C LEU A 125 -6.04 5.86 -8.48
N GLY A 126 -6.49 5.34 -9.62
CA GLY A 126 -5.97 5.70 -10.94
C GLY A 126 -6.11 7.19 -11.25
N ALA A 127 -7.29 7.76 -10.93
CA ALA A 127 -7.54 9.20 -11.08
C ALA A 127 -6.61 10.05 -10.20
N LEU A 128 -6.37 9.66 -8.93
CA LEU A 128 -5.40 10.31 -8.06
C LEU A 128 -3.97 10.20 -8.63
N GLY A 129 -3.59 9.04 -9.13
CA GLY A 129 -2.30 8.85 -9.79
C GLY A 129 -2.10 9.83 -10.96
N ALA A 130 -3.12 9.99 -11.80
CA ALA A 130 -3.10 10.92 -12.92
C ALA A 130 -3.05 12.39 -12.45
N GLU A 131 -3.86 12.76 -11.45
CA GLU A 131 -3.93 14.12 -10.89
C GLU A 131 -2.58 14.60 -10.35
N TYR A 132 -1.86 13.72 -9.63
CA TYR A 132 -0.58 14.07 -9.00
C TYR A 132 0.65 13.63 -9.81
N GLY A 133 0.47 13.01 -10.98
CA GLY A 133 1.57 12.50 -11.79
C GLY A 133 2.37 11.40 -11.11
N LEU A 134 1.70 10.52 -10.36
CA LEU A 134 2.31 9.45 -9.59
C LEU A 134 2.29 8.12 -10.35
N ARG A 135 3.22 7.25 -9.99
CA ARG A 135 3.23 5.84 -10.42
C ARG A 135 2.32 5.02 -9.50
N ALA A 136 1.97 3.82 -9.96
CA ALA A 136 1.26 2.84 -9.16
C ALA A 136 2.09 1.55 -9.00
N GLN A 137 1.85 0.84 -7.91
CA GLN A 137 2.33 -0.51 -7.65
C GLN A 137 1.19 -1.37 -7.11
N SER A 138 1.26 -2.66 -7.31
CA SER A 138 0.32 -3.62 -6.77
C SER A 138 0.93 -5.02 -6.74
N HIS A 139 0.18 -6.04 -6.25
CA HIS A 139 0.54 -7.45 -6.37
C HIS A 139 -0.14 -8.05 -7.59
N LEU A 140 0.52 -9.00 -8.22
CA LEU A 140 0.04 -9.64 -9.44
C LEU A 140 0.45 -11.12 -9.48
N SER A 141 -0.54 -12.00 -9.53
CA SER A 141 -0.32 -13.45 -9.73
C SER A 141 0.59 -14.11 -8.70
N GLU A 142 0.46 -13.73 -7.42
CA GLU A 142 1.30 -14.22 -6.33
C GLU A 142 1.12 -15.72 -6.08
N ASN A 143 -0.12 -16.22 -6.20
CA ASN A 143 -0.43 -17.63 -6.02
C ASN A 143 -1.67 -18.08 -6.81
N PHE A 144 -1.86 -19.41 -6.94
CA PHE A 144 -2.95 -19.98 -7.72
C PHE A 144 -4.34 -19.68 -7.16
N GLU A 145 -4.52 -19.61 -5.84
CA GLU A 145 -5.81 -19.28 -5.21
C GLU A 145 -6.21 -17.83 -5.52
N GLU A 146 -5.26 -16.91 -5.48
CA GLU A 146 -5.46 -15.53 -5.86
C GLU A 146 -5.87 -15.39 -7.33
N ILE A 147 -5.14 -16.08 -8.24
CA ILE A 147 -5.47 -16.08 -9.68
C ILE A 147 -6.90 -16.61 -9.91
N ALA A 148 -7.27 -17.69 -9.22
CA ALA A 148 -8.63 -18.25 -9.31
C ALA A 148 -9.69 -17.27 -8.79
N MET A 149 -9.39 -16.57 -7.69
CA MET A 149 -10.29 -15.56 -7.13
C MET A 149 -10.47 -14.37 -8.08
N VAL A 150 -9.38 -13.87 -8.68
CA VAL A 150 -9.46 -12.78 -9.67
C VAL A 150 -10.30 -13.17 -10.87
N ARG A 151 -10.14 -14.38 -11.40
CA ARG A 151 -10.99 -14.88 -12.49
C ARG A 151 -12.49 -14.89 -12.14
N SER A 152 -12.83 -15.16 -10.88
CA SER A 152 -14.23 -15.14 -10.43
C SER A 152 -14.76 -13.72 -10.20
N LEU A 153 -13.90 -12.78 -9.80
CA LEU A 153 -14.27 -11.38 -9.55
C LEU A 153 -14.34 -10.55 -10.83
N CYS A 154 -13.51 -10.87 -11.81
CA CYS A 154 -13.36 -10.13 -13.06
C CYS A 154 -13.49 -11.08 -14.27
N PRO A 155 -14.69 -11.66 -14.51
CA PRO A 155 -14.89 -12.69 -15.55
C PRO A 155 -14.66 -12.15 -16.98
N ASP A 156 -14.75 -10.85 -17.18
CA ASP A 156 -14.55 -10.20 -18.48
C ASP A 156 -13.07 -9.96 -18.80
N CYS A 157 -12.16 -10.16 -17.84
CA CYS A 157 -10.73 -10.06 -18.05
C CYS A 157 -10.14 -11.43 -18.44
N GLU A 158 -9.53 -11.52 -19.61
CA GLU A 158 -8.83 -12.73 -20.04
C GLU A 158 -7.60 -13.04 -19.20
N ARG A 159 -6.91 -11.98 -18.75
CA ARG A 159 -5.65 -12.04 -17.98
C ARG A 159 -5.71 -11.15 -16.75
N TYR A 160 -5.04 -11.58 -15.69
CA TYR A 160 -5.05 -10.86 -14.42
C TYR A 160 -4.61 -9.40 -14.56
N TYR A 161 -3.55 -9.10 -15.30
CA TYR A 161 -3.02 -7.74 -15.41
C TYR A 161 -4.05 -6.74 -15.98
N GLN A 162 -5.02 -7.22 -16.77
CA GLN A 162 -6.07 -6.37 -17.35
C GLN A 162 -7.00 -5.75 -16.30
N THR A 163 -7.00 -6.27 -15.07
CA THR A 163 -7.73 -5.66 -13.96
C THR A 163 -7.11 -4.35 -13.47
N TYR A 164 -5.94 -3.99 -13.97
CA TYR A 164 -5.22 -2.74 -13.67
C TYR A 164 -5.18 -1.76 -14.86
N GLU A 165 -5.83 -2.09 -15.97
CA GLU A 165 -5.98 -1.24 -17.18
C GLU A 165 -7.30 -0.39 -17.16
#